data_d8c1c46f024e6994502b400aaaed0cdd
#
_entry.id   d8c1c46f024e6994502b400aaaed0cdd
#
_cell.length_a   1.000
_cell.length_b   1.000
_cell.length_c   1.000
_cell.angle_alpha   90.00
_cell.angle_beta   90.00
_cell.angle_gamma   90.00
#
_symmetry.space_group_name_H-M   'P 1'
#
loop_
_entity.id
_entity.type
_entity.pdbx_description
1 polymer ?
#
loop_
_entity_poly.entity_id
_entity_poly.type
_entity_poly.pdbx_seq_one_letter_code
_entity_poly.pdbx_strand_id
1 'polypeptide(L)'
;KGQWTGGVTLSNLGAKVKYTESGSSDFIPTNLRAGAGFNWTLDKYNRFTLLTDVNKLLVPTRPVRDLQDIDEDGDRSEIIAGKDDQVSVMQGMIQSFDPSAKPDGTAELLREFMINVGGEYWYDEKFAVRGGYQHEDPTKGNRRYFTMGFGIKYSLIQLDFAYLFPADQTVRSPLQNTLRFSALLDLNQLLK
;
A
#
# COMPACT_ATOMS: atom_id res chain seq x y z
N LYS A 1 29.80 0.40 -5.63
CA LYS A 1 29.03 -0.16 -6.76
C LYS A 1 27.55 0.03 -6.47
N GLY A 2 26.75 0.29 -7.50
CA GLY A 2 25.31 0.46 -7.41
C GLY A 2 24.57 -0.65 -8.17
N GLN A 3 23.40 -1.06 -7.63
CA GLN A 3 22.53 -2.05 -8.27
C GLN A 3 21.08 -1.60 -8.12
N TRP A 4 20.37 -1.55 -9.25
CA TRP A 4 18.93 -1.34 -9.28
C TRP A 4 18.18 -2.65 -9.13
N THR A 5 17.08 -2.59 -8.41
CA THR A 5 16.09 -3.66 -8.30
C THR A 5 14.71 -3.07 -8.54
N GLY A 6 13.80 -3.85 -9.08
CA GLY A 6 12.43 -3.41 -9.30
C GLY A 6 11.48 -4.58 -9.37
N GLY A 7 10.21 -4.34 -9.09
CA GLY A 7 9.20 -5.36 -9.13
C GLY A 7 7.79 -4.80 -9.21
N VAL A 8 6.88 -5.63 -9.73
CA VAL A 8 5.46 -5.37 -9.78
C VAL A 8 4.73 -6.56 -9.19
N THR A 9 3.75 -6.30 -8.35
CA THR A 9 2.92 -7.34 -7.73
C THR A 9 1.46 -6.99 -7.91
N LEU A 10 0.68 -7.96 -8.39
CA LEU A 10 -0.77 -7.92 -8.37
C LEU A 10 -1.26 -8.94 -7.33
N SER A 11 -2.02 -8.49 -6.35
CA SER A 11 -2.53 -9.33 -5.26
C SER A 11 -4.03 -9.23 -5.12
N ASN A 12 -4.63 -10.24 -4.46
CA ASN A 12 -6.07 -10.34 -4.24
C ASN A 12 -6.90 -10.28 -5.53
N LEU A 13 -6.41 -10.86 -6.62
CA LEU A 13 -7.17 -10.99 -7.84
C LEU A 13 -8.20 -12.12 -7.69
N GLY A 14 -9.49 -11.78 -7.82
CA GLY A 14 -10.56 -12.73 -7.67
C GLY A 14 -11.92 -12.21 -8.11
N ALA A 15 -12.94 -13.09 -8.08
CA ALA A 15 -14.31 -12.72 -8.37
C ALA A 15 -14.92 -11.87 -7.26
N LYS A 16 -15.99 -11.14 -7.58
CA LYS A 16 -16.79 -10.43 -6.57
C LYS A 16 -17.36 -11.43 -5.54
N VAL A 17 -17.44 -11.01 -4.29
CA VAL A 17 -17.94 -11.82 -3.18
C VAL A 17 -19.29 -11.29 -2.72
N LYS A 18 -20.22 -12.20 -2.47
CA LYS A 18 -21.49 -11.90 -1.79
C LYS A 18 -21.39 -12.32 -0.34
N TYR A 19 -21.74 -11.41 0.56
CA TYR A 19 -21.78 -11.70 2.00
C TYR A 19 -23.17 -12.12 2.51
N THR A 20 -24.22 -11.81 1.72
CA THR A 20 -25.60 -12.19 2.01
C THR A 20 -26.30 -12.64 0.73
N GLU A 21 -27.28 -13.54 0.84
CA GLU A 21 -28.02 -14.08 -0.34
C GLU A 21 -28.74 -12.98 -1.14
N SER A 22 -29.26 -11.95 -0.44
CA SER A 22 -29.98 -10.81 -1.03
C SER A 22 -29.10 -9.57 -1.28
N GLY A 23 -27.80 -9.62 -0.94
CA GLY A 23 -26.89 -8.50 -1.05
C GLY A 23 -26.28 -8.34 -2.45
N SER A 24 -25.76 -7.13 -2.71
CA SER A 24 -24.91 -6.86 -3.87
C SER A 24 -23.58 -7.64 -3.77
N SER A 25 -22.97 -7.88 -4.92
CA SER A 25 -21.61 -8.46 -4.96
C SER A 25 -20.58 -7.35 -4.85
N ASP A 26 -19.67 -7.48 -3.87
CA ASP A 26 -18.60 -6.52 -3.64
C ASP A 26 -17.29 -6.97 -4.29
N PHE A 27 -16.49 -6.00 -4.73
CA PHE A 27 -15.14 -6.27 -5.23
C PHE A 27 -14.22 -6.74 -4.13
N ILE A 28 -13.42 -7.77 -4.40
CA ILE A 28 -12.26 -8.08 -3.58
C ILE A 28 -11.25 -6.93 -3.76
N PRO A 29 -10.53 -6.51 -2.71
CA PRO A 29 -9.57 -5.41 -2.77
C PRO A 29 -8.31 -5.80 -3.57
N THR A 30 -8.49 -6.00 -4.88
CA THR A 30 -7.39 -6.24 -5.82
C THR A 30 -6.42 -5.08 -5.76
N ASN A 31 -5.14 -5.37 -5.62
CA ASN A 31 -4.14 -4.38 -5.35
C ASN A 31 -2.93 -4.51 -6.28
N LEU A 32 -2.55 -3.41 -6.90
CA LEU A 32 -1.35 -3.27 -7.72
C LEU A 32 -0.29 -2.52 -6.93
N ARG A 33 0.90 -3.13 -6.80
CA ARG A 33 2.09 -2.50 -6.23
C ARG A 33 3.21 -2.53 -7.24
N ALA A 34 3.86 -1.40 -7.45
CA ALA A 34 5.08 -1.27 -8.25
C ALA A 34 6.15 -0.59 -7.41
N GLY A 35 7.36 -1.14 -7.39
CA GLY A 35 8.42 -0.60 -6.57
C GLY A 35 9.79 -0.72 -7.21
N ALA A 36 10.70 0.13 -6.75
CA ALA A 36 12.09 0.14 -7.15
C ALA A 36 13.00 0.32 -5.93
N GLY A 37 14.20 -0.21 -6.05
CA GLY A 37 15.23 -0.06 -5.04
C GLY A 37 16.58 0.21 -5.66
N PHE A 38 17.42 0.90 -4.93
CA PHE A 38 18.80 1.11 -5.31
C PHE A 38 19.73 0.75 -4.14
N ASN A 39 20.63 -0.19 -4.39
CA ASN A 39 21.62 -0.65 -3.42
C ASN A 39 22.96 -0.01 -3.74
N TRP A 40 23.54 0.70 -2.77
CA TRP A 40 24.90 1.21 -2.80
C TRP A 40 25.81 0.37 -1.92
N THR A 41 26.77 -0.32 -2.51
CA THR A 41 27.91 -0.85 -1.77
C THR A 41 28.97 0.24 -1.75
N LEU A 42 29.09 0.94 -0.63
CA LEU A 42 30.04 2.05 -0.44
C LEU A 42 31.46 1.51 -0.32
N ASP A 43 31.64 0.53 0.54
CA ASP A 43 32.88 -0.21 0.72
C ASP A 43 32.60 -1.68 1.20
N LYS A 44 33.59 -2.37 1.70
CA LYS A 44 33.46 -3.77 2.15
C LYS A 44 32.59 -3.95 3.41
N TYR A 45 32.36 -2.85 4.17
CA TYR A 45 31.60 -2.88 5.40
C TYR A 45 30.25 -2.14 5.29
N ASN A 46 30.16 -1.18 4.37
CA ASN A 46 29.07 -0.21 4.35
C ASN A 46 28.19 -0.40 3.11
N ARG A 47 26.92 -0.70 3.34
CA ARG A 47 25.90 -0.80 2.30
C ARG A 47 24.69 0.05 2.67
N PHE A 48 24.22 0.83 1.72
CA PHE A 48 22.99 1.61 1.84
C PHE A 48 22.00 1.17 0.76
N THR A 49 20.73 1.05 1.12
CA THR A 49 19.63 0.73 0.22
C THR A 49 18.55 1.79 0.35
N LEU A 50 18.11 2.35 -0.78
CA LEU A 50 16.91 3.17 -0.86
C LEU A 50 15.82 2.36 -1.56
N LEU A 51 14.61 2.39 -1.03
CA LEU A 51 13.44 1.68 -1.53
C LEU A 51 12.27 2.65 -1.68
N THR A 52 11.52 2.51 -2.75
CA THR A 52 10.25 3.21 -2.92
C THR A 52 9.26 2.30 -3.61
N ASP A 53 8.02 2.37 -3.22
CA ASP A 53 6.93 1.72 -3.94
C ASP A 53 5.66 2.57 -3.94
N VAL A 54 4.85 2.34 -4.95
CA VAL A 54 3.54 2.92 -5.12
C VAL A 54 2.53 1.79 -5.16
N ASN A 55 1.46 1.97 -4.41
CA ASN A 55 0.41 1.00 -4.26
C ASN A 55 -0.94 1.62 -4.65
N LYS A 56 -1.74 0.91 -5.43
CA LYS A 56 -3.06 1.35 -5.86
C LYS A 56 -4.07 0.21 -5.77
N LEU A 57 -5.20 0.51 -5.17
CA LEU A 57 -6.36 -0.38 -5.15
C LEU A 57 -7.06 -0.35 -6.50
N LEU A 58 -7.21 -1.54 -7.12
CA LEU A 58 -7.82 -1.71 -8.44
C LEU A 58 -9.31 -2.06 -8.33
N VAL A 59 -10.06 -1.21 -7.65
CA VAL A 59 -11.51 -1.29 -7.56
C VAL A 59 -12.13 0.02 -8.06
N PRO A 60 -13.33 -0.01 -8.65
CA PRO A 60 -13.98 1.23 -9.07
C PRO A 60 -14.28 2.12 -7.87
N THR A 61 -14.10 3.42 -8.02
CA THR A 61 -14.52 4.40 -7.02
C THR A 61 -16.04 4.46 -7.02
N ARG A 62 -16.65 4.49 -5.84
CA ARG A 62 -18.11 4.61 -5.74
C ARG A 62 -18.57 5.96 -6.31
N PRO A 63 -19.59 5.97 -7.17
CA PRO A 63 -20.15 7.20 -7.68
C PRO A 63 -20.93 7.96 -6.59
N VAL A 64 -21.08 9.25 -6.79
CA VAL A 64 -22.06 10.05 -6.04
C VAL A 64 -23.41 9.88 -6.67
N ARG A 65 -24.41 9.45 -5.89
CA ARG A 65 -25.78 9.24 -6.34
C ARG A 65 -26.69 10.32 -5.77
N ASP A 66 -27.76 10.64 -6.50
CA ASP A 66 -28.79 11.57 -6.06
C ASP A 66 -29.75 10.92 -5.06
N LEU A 67 -29.29 10.78 -3.82
CA LEU A 67 -30.12 10.24 -2.74
C LEU A 67 -31.22 11.20 -2.26
N GLN A 68 -31.13 12.48 -2.63
CA GLN A 68 -32.05 13.54 -2.19
C GLN A 68 -33.09 13.90 -3.24
N ASP A 69 -32.98 13.32 -4.47
CA ASP A 69 -33.89 13.63 -5.60
C ASP A 69 -33.89 15.14 -5.88
N ILE A 70 -32.69 15.68 -6.20
CA ILE A 70 -32.45 17.11 -6.33
C ILE A 70 -33.23 17.72 -7.50
N ASP A 71 -33.46 16.93 -8.57
CA ASP A 71 -34.20 17.33 -9.75
C ASP A 71 -35.69 16.97 -9.68
N GLU A 72 -36.13 16.33 -8.58
CA GLU A 72 -37.53 16.00 -8.28
C GLU A 72 -38.20 15.05 -9.30
N ASP A 73 -37.40 14.22 -10.01
CA ASP A 73 -37.93 13.26 -11.00
C ASP A 73 -38.36 11.93 -10.38
N GLY A 74 -38.04 11.70 -9.09
CA GLY A 74 -38.36 10.50 -8.32
C GLY A 74 -37.29 9.40 -8.39
N ASP A 75 -36.20 9.57 -9.18
CA ASP A 75 -35.08 8.60 -9.26
C ASP A 75 -33.91 8.99 -8.37
N ARG A 76 -33.85 8.38 -7.19
CA ARG A 76 -32.76 8.54 -6.21
C ARG A 76 -31.54 7.68 -6.51
N SER A 77 -31.53 6.93 -7.61
CA SER A 77 -30.42 6.06 -8.00
C SER A 77 -29.49 6.71 -9.04
N GLU A 78 -29.87 7.86 -9.57
CA GLU A 78 -29.14 8.56 -10.59
C GLU A 78 -27.72 8.94 -10.14
N ILE A 79 -26.75 8.84 -11.06
CA ILE A 79 -25.34 9.15 -10.79
C ILE A 79 -25.08 10.61 -11.13
N ILE A 80 -24.84 11.43 -10.09
CA ILE A 80 -24.50 12.85 -10.24
C ILE A 80 -23.03 13.03 -10.63
N ALA A 81 -22.12 12.18 -10.10
CA ALA A 81 -20.70 12.27 -10.40
C ALA A 81 -20.01 10.90 -10.31
N GLY A 82 -19.06 10.67 -11.21
CA GLY A 82 -18.38 9.40 -11.38
C GLY A 82 -19.07 8.51 -12.43
N LYS A 83 -18.76 7.21 -12.40
CA LYS A 83 -19.39 6.19 -13.27
C LYS A 83 -19.91 5.05 -12.43
N ASP A 84 -20.85 4.29 -12.99
CA ASP A 84 -21.42 3.12 -12.35
C ASP A 84 -20.31 2.14 -11.90
N ASP A 85 -20.40 1.72 -10.65
CA ASP A 85 -19.50 0.77 -9.98
C ASP A 85 -20.01 -0.69 -10.06
N GLN A 86 -21.22 -0.92 -10.63
CA GLN A 86 -21.79 -2.25 -10.84
C GLN A 86 -21.26 -2.94 -12.10
N VAL A 87 -19.96 -2.89 -12.31
CA VAL A 87 -19.26 -3.41 -13.51
C VAL A 87 -18.55 -4.74 -13.21
N SER A 88 -18.07 -5.41 -14.26
CA SER A 88 -17.25 -6.63 -14.10
C SER A 88 -15.92 -6.33 -13.41
N VAL A 89 -15.26 -7.36 -12.87
CA VAL A 89 -13.95 -7.20 -12.19
C VAL A 89 -12.92 -6.55 -13.10
N MET A 90 -12.78 -7.03 -14.34
CA MET A 90 -11.83 -6.48 -15.31
C MET A 90 -12.14 -5.03 -15.67
N GLN A 91 -13.42 -4.72 -15.89
CA GLN A 91 -13.86 -3.36 -16.17
C GLN A 91 -13.63 -2.44 -14.97
N GLY A 92 -13.90 -2.91 -13.74
CA GLY A 92 -13.62 -2.16 -12.51
C GLY A 92 -12.14 -1.85 -12.31
N MET A 93 -11.25 -2.81 -12.64
CA MET A 93 -9.80 -2.60 -12.60
C MET A 93 -9.36 -1.50 -13.58
N ILE A 94 -9.87 -1.52 -14.83
CA ILE A 94 -9.57 -0.48 -15.83
C ILE A 94 -10.16 0.87 -15.39
N GLN A 95 -11.41 0.88 -14.94
CA GLN A 95 -12.11 2.06 -14.47
C GLN A 95 -11.42 2.70 -13.25
N SER A 96 -10.70 1.92 -12.44
CA SER A 96 -9.94 2.45 -11.31
C SER A 96 -8.85 3.46 -11.72
N PHE A 97 -8.40 3.43 -12.98
CA PHE A 97 -7.43 4.38 -13.53
C PHE A 97 -8.09 5.52 -14.34
N ASP A 98 -9.38 5.46 -14.57
CA ASP A 98 -10.09 6.47 -15.36
C ASP A 98 -10.51 7.67 -14.49
N PRO A 99 -9.94 8.87 -14.68
CA PRO A 99 -10.34 10.06 -13.93
C PRO A 99 -11.83 10.42 -14.16
N SER A 100 -12.38 10.12 -15.34
CA SER A 100 -13.81 10.42 -15.64
C SER A 100 -14.77 9.53 -14.87
N ALA A 101 -14.28 8.42 -14.30
CA ALA A 101 -15.08 7.53 -13.47
C ALA A 101 -15.04 7.92 -11.98
N LYS A 102 -14.48 9.08 -11.65
CA LYS A 102 -14.27 9.53 -10.26
C LYS A 102 -15.00 10.84 -10.02
N PRO A 103 -15.63 11.00 -8.85
CA PRO A 103 -16.36 12.24 -8.53
C PRO A 103 -15.49 13.50 -8.66
N ASP A 104 -14.27 13.48 -8.13
CA ASP A 104 -13.32 14.61 -8.18
C ASP A 104 -12.31 14.47 -9.34
N GLY A 105 -12.54 13.60 -10.31
CA GLY A 105 -11.72 13.43 -11.49
C GLY A 105 -10.26 13.05 -11.19
N THR A 106 -9.31 13.75 -11.81
CA THR A 106 -7.88 13.48 -11.64
C THR A 106 -7.38 13.67 -10.19
N ALA A 107 -7.95 14.61 -9.44
CA ALA A 107 -7.60 14.83 -8.05
C ALA A 107 -7.92 13.60 -7.20
N GLU A 108 -9.09 13.01 -7.39
CA GLU A 108 -9.49 11.76 -6.75
C GLU A 108 -8.56 10.61 -7.10
N LEU A 109 -8.22 10.47 -8.39
CA LEU A 109 -7.31 9.44 -8.87
C LEU A 109 -5.95 9.52 -8.16
N LEU A 110 -5.38 10.72 -8.01
CA LEU A 110 -4.09 10.92 -7.36
C LEU A 110 -4.13 10.59 -5.86
N ARG A 111 -5.24 10.86 -5.19
CA ARG A 111 -5.44 10.52 -3.76
C ARG A 111 -5.50 9.01 -3.50
N GLU A 112 -5.79 8.20 -4.52
CA GLU A 112 -5.87 6.74 -4.39
C GLU A 112 -4.50 6.04 -4.40
N PHE A 113 -3.43 6.76 -4.67
CA PHE A 113 -2.08 6.20 -4.61
C PHE A 113 -1.51 6.28 -3.20
N MET A 114 -1.12 5.14 -2.68
CA MET A 114 -0.33 5.05 -1.45
C MET A 114 1.15 4.98 -1.83
N ILE A 115 1.97 5.82 -1.25
CA ILE A 115 3.40 5.92 -1.54
C ILE A 115 4.20 5.51 -0.31
N ASN A 116 5.21 4.67 -0.51
CA ASN A 116 6.12 4.24 0.52
C ASN A 116 7.55 4.58 0.11
N VAL A 117 8.33 5.10 1.04
CA VAL A 117 9.76 5.36 0.87
C VAL A 117 10.49 4.83 2.10
N GLY A 118 11.60 4.12 1.89
CA GLY A 118 12.39 3.59 2.99
C GLY A 118 13.87 3.55 2.68
N GLY A 119 14.68 3.66 3.71
CA GLY A 119 16.11 3.50 3.65
C GLY A 119 16.62 2.47 4.63
N GLU A 120 17.62 1.73 4.22
CA GLU A 120 18.30 0.74 5.05
C GLU A 120 19.82 0.95 4.93
N TYR A 121 20.49 0.94 6.05
CA TYR A 121 21.95 0.96 6.13
C TYR A 121 22.45 -0.27 6.88
N TRP A 122 23.37 -1.00 6.28
CA TRP A 122 24.09 -2.13 6.87
C TRP A 122 25.54 -1.79 7.15
N TYR A 123 25.99 -2.18 8.34
CA TYR A 123 27.37 -2.18 8.73
C TYR A 123 27.90 -3.61 8.93
N ASP A 124 28.96 -3.96 8.21
CA ASP A 124 29.64 -5.27 8.26
C ASP A 124 28.69 -6.47 8.06
N GLU A 125 27.61 -6.28 7.30
CA GLU A 125 26.54 -7.28 7.13
C GLU A 125 25.97 -7.84 8.47
N LYS A 126 26.28 -7.17 9.58
CA LYS A 126 25.89 -7.59 10.93
C LYS A 126 24.87 -6.68 11.58
N PHE A 127 24.99 -5.37 11.35
CA PHE A 127 24.10 -4.38 11.97
C PHE A 127 23.35 -3.62 10.90
N ALA A 128 22.02 -3.51 11.06
CA ALA A 128 21.16 -2.73 10.19
C ALA A 128 20.45 -1.63 10.95
N VAL A 129 20.31 -0.47 10.31
CA VAL A 129 19.40 0.59 10.74
C VAL A 129 18.46 0.89 9.58
N ARG A 130 17.17 1.05 9.87
CA ARG A 130 16.12 1.25 8.88
C ARG A 130 15.25 2.43 9.26
N GLY A 131 14.80 3.16 8.25
CA GLY A 131 13.79 4.20 8.42
C GLY A 131 12.88 4.23 7.22
N GLY A 132 11.62 4.58 7.41
CA GLY A 132 10.66 4.65 6.32
C GLY A 132 9.49 5.56 6.61
N TYR A 133 8.80 5.93 5.56
CA TYR A 133 7.57 6.71 5.60
C TYR A 133 6.55 6.13 4.63
N GLN A 134 5.32 5.99 5.10
CA GLN A 134 4.16 5.62 4.32
C GLN A 134 3.19 6.80 4.26
N HIS A 135 2.72 7.10 3.06
CA HIS A 135 1.73 8.13 2.81
C HIS A 135 0.49 7.58 2.13
N GLU A 136 -0.65 7.82 2.72
CA GLU A 136 -1.96 7.62 2.14
C GLU A 136 -2.82 8.87 2.38
N ASP A 137 -3.61 9.26 1.38
CA ASP A 137 -4.45 10.46 1.48
C ASP A 137 -5.44 10.36 2.65
N PRO A 138 -5.69 11.46 3.38
CA PRO A 138 -6.64 11.48 4.49
C PRO A 138 -8.05 11.00 4.12
N THR A 139 -8.50 11.24 2.89
CA THR A 139 -9.82 10.83 2.41
C THR A 139 -9.91 9.35 2.01
N LYS A 140 -8.75 8.65 1.92
CA LYS A 140 -8.66 7.25 1.45
C LYS A 140 -8.26 6.25 2.54
N GLY A 141 -8.07 6.69 3.77
CA GLY A 141 -7.73 5.84 4.89
C GLY A 141 -6.75 6.48 5.88
N ASN A 142 -6.10 7.59 5.49
CA ASN A 142 -5.22 8.40 6.32
C ASN A 142 -4.10 7.60 7.02
N ARG A 143 -3.58 6.57 6.35
CA ARG A 143 -2.48 5.74 6.87
C ARG A 143 -1.14 6.42 6.59
N ARG A 144 -0.75 7.32 7.47
CA ARG A 144 0.53 8.04 7.41
C ARG A 144 1.38 7.65 8.59
N TYR A 145 2.49 6.94 8.32
CA TYR A 145 3.35 6.39 9.36
C TYR A 145 4.81 6.64 9.08
N PHE A 146 5.54 6.95 10.14
CA PHE A 146 6.98 6.77 10.17
C PHE A 146 7.32 5.40 10.77
N THR A 147 8.35 4.78 10.25
CA THR A 147 8.90 3.54 10.79
C THR A 147 10.37 3.70 11.07
N MET A 148 10.82 3.16 12.19
CA MET A 148 12.24 3.02 12.50
C MET A 148 12.52 1.58 12.90
N GLY A 149 13.69 1.08 12.55
CA GLY A 149 14.07 -0.29 12.89
C GLY A 149 15.57 -0.48 12.97
N PHE A 150 15.95 -1.55 13.67
CA PHE A 150 17.32 -2.02 13.68
C PHE A 150 17.33 -3.53 13.55
N GLY A 151 18.42 -4.05 12.98
CA GLY A 151 18.66 -5.48 12.82
C GLY A 151 20.04 -5.87 13.28
N ILE A 152 20.15 -7.07 13.83
CA ILE A 152 21.41 -7.70 14.19
C ILE A 152 21.45 -9.07 13.54
N LYS A 153 22.51 -9.33 12.78
CA LYS A 153 22.78 -10.64 12.18
C LYS A 153 24.07 -11.22 12.80
N TYR A 154 23.92 -12.40 13.37
CA TYR A 154 25.05 -13.14 13.92
C TYR A 154 24.97 -14.60 13.49
N SER A 155 25.98 -15.04 12.72
CA SER A 155 26.00 -16.41 12.16
C SER A 155 24.67 -16.74 11.43
N LEU A 156 23.97 -17.75 11.90
CA LEU A 156 22.74 -18.28 11.32
C LEU A 156 21.49 -17.47 11.68
N ILE A 157 21.57 -16.55 12.65
CA ILE A 157 20.43 -15.87 13.22
C ILE A 157 20.46 -14.38 12.85
N GLN A 158 19.33 -13.89 12.37
CA GLN A 158 19.08 -12.46 12.23
C GLN A 158 17.86 -12.09 13.08
N LEU A 159 18.02 -11.06 13.91
CA LEU A 159 16.95 -10.48 14.72
C LEU A 159 16.68 -9.06 14.22
N ASP A 160 15.42 -8.76 13.93
CA ASP A 160 14.98 -7.44 13.48
C ASP A 160 13.93 -6.88 14.43
N PHE A 161 14.06 -5.60 14.74
CA PHE A 161 13.11 -4.81 15.51
C PHE A 161 12.65 -3.63 14.68
N ALA A 162 11.36 -3.34 14.71
CA ALA A 162 10.79 -2.17 14.07
C ALA A 162 9.69 -1.57 14.93
N TYR A 163 9.66 -0.26 14.97
CA TYR A 163 8.64 0.52 15.64
C TYR A 163 7.96 1.46 14.65
N LEU A 164 6.63 1.51 14.74
CA LEU A 164 5.77 2.28 13.85
C LEU A 164 5.03 3.33 14.67
N PHE A 165 5.16 4.59 14.26
CA PHE A 165 4.45 5.72 14.87
C PHE A 165 3.66 6.49 13.81
N PRO A 166 2.46 6.97 14.16
CA PRO A 166 1.65 7.75 13.24
C PRO A 166 2.31 9.10 12.97
N ALA A 167 2.24 9.55 11.71
CA ALA A 167 2.65 10.90 11.34
C ALA A 167 1.63 11.95 11.80
N ASP A 168 0.39 11.53 12.01
CA ASP A 168 -0.70 12.36 12.51
C ASP A 168 -1.28 11.71 13.77
N GLN A 169 -1.15 12.41 14.91
CA GLN A 169 -1.62 11.92 16.21
C GLN A 169 -3.11 12.19 16.46
N THR A 170 -3.75 12.96 15.61
CA THR A 170 -5.18 13.30 15.75
C THR A 170 -6.08 12.13 15.35
N VAL A 171 -5.58 11.23 14.49
CA VAL A 171 -6.32 10.06 14.01
C VAL A 171 -5.83 8.81 14.74
N ARG A 172 -6.72 8.18 15.51
CA ARG A 172 -6.43 6.89 16.14
C ARG A 172 -6.39 5.78 15.09
N SER A 173 -5.24 5.15 14.93
CA SER A 173 -5.07 4.00 14.05
C SER A 173 -4.81 2.73 14.87
N PRO A 174 -5.38 1.58 14.47
CA PRO A 174 -5.09 0.29 15.10
C PRO A 174 -3.60 -0.10 15.07
N LEU A 175 -2.83 0.45 14.14
CA LEU A 175 -1.39 0.20 13.99
C LEU A 175 -0.52 1.20 14.77
N GLN A 176 -1.13 2.14 15.48
CA GLN A 176 -0.39 3.14 16.26
C GLN A 176 0.46 2.47 17.34
N ASN A 177 1.72 2.92 17.46
CA ASN A 177 2.68 2.44 18.47
C ASN A 177 2.92 0.92 18.41
N THR A 178 2.90 0.34 17.20
CA THR A 178 3.17 -1.09 17.03
C THR A 178 4.67 -1.37 17.06
N LEU A 179 5.09 -2.22 18.00
CA LEU A 179 6.41 -2.82 18.01
C LEU A 179 6.35 -4.17 17.29
N ARG A 180 7.27 -4.39 16.36
CA ARG A 180 7.44 -5.67 15.66
C ARG A 180 8.84 -6.19 15.91
N PHE A 181 8.93 -7.49 16.11
CA PHE A 181 10.22 -8.20 16.09
C PHE A 181 10.09 -9.44 15.20
N SER A 182 11.17 -9.79 14.54
CA SER A 182 11.26 -11.01 13.74
C SER A 182 12.61 -11.67 13.96
N ALA A 183 12.62 -12.99 13.84
CA ALA A 183 13.83 -13.80 13.86
C ALA A 183 13.88 -14.62 12.58
N LEU A 184 15.01 -14.56 11.88
CA LEU A 184 15.30 -15.35 10.70
C LEU A 184 16.43 -16.34 11.01
N LEU A 185 16.26 -17.57 10.55
CA LEU A 185 17.28 -18.61 10.60
C LEU A 185 17.72 -18.95 9.18
N ASP A 186 19.01 -18.78 8.87
CA ASP A 186 19.60 -19.13 7.57
C ASP A 186 20.14 -20.57 7.62
N LEU A 187 19.29 -21.53 7.25
CA LEU A 187 19.63 -22.95 7.27
C LEU A 187 20.70 -23.34 6.23
N ASN A 188 20.95 -22.54 5.21
CA ASN A 188 21.97 -22.83 4.20
C ASN A 188 23.39 -22.78 4.77
N GLN A 189 23.59 -22.12 5.90
CA GLN A 189 24.88 -22.09 6.60
C GLN A 189 25.12 -23.32 7.49
N LEU A 190 24.06 -24.09 7.81
CA LEU A 190 24.18 -25.35 8.56
C LEU A 190 24.64 -26.53 7.69
N LEU A 191 24.49 -26.40 6.36
CA LEU A 191 24.79 -27.46 5.39
C LEU A 191 26.16 -27.30 4.74
N LYS A 192 26.97 -26.34 5.16
CA LYS A 192 28.36 -26.11 4.76
C LYS A 192 29.30 -26.53 5.88
#